data_999e20a669b1fab6edb9c734abf11eeb
#
_entry.id   999e20a669b1fab6edb9c734abf11eeb
#
_cell.length_a   1.000
_cell.length_b   1.000
_cell.length_c   1.000
_cell.angle_alpha   90.00
_cell.angle_beta   90.00
_cell.angle_gamma   90.00
#
_symmetry.space_group_name_H-M   'P 1'
#
loop_
_entity.id
_entity.type
_entity.pdbx_description
1 polymer ?
#
loop_
_entity_poly.entity_id
_entity_poly.type
_entity_poly.pdbx_seq_one_letter_code
_entity_poly.pdbx_strand_id
1 'polypeptide(L)'
;MTSAERMVAVEGCRWCTTAVANAPYVTDPSVMDEYGCKYVVHGDDITTDKDGKDCYAEVKAKGRFIVVKRTPNISTTDLVGRMSVHTTEHHSARVDGQQWAQWQRVSAADAAQAGGKTLLTPENVERYRRYATAADARSAGAAVWVYTEAGVHELVKGQASAGTKPVYYVDGGFDLFNPGHITFLKRVRELADADGSLVVVGVADDAAVNSARGGSYPVMNSLERSLCVLQSKYIDGLVLGAPRAVDTPFSTLFKRGTGLSVHRVVHGPTTPLQADDYDDARATGLLLEVTTGLDLYASMTVESIVERVVANRAAFEERQRRKGVKAETEKSSESQEEAVRAGAAA
;
A
#
# COMPACT_ATOMS: atom_id res chain seq x y z
N MET A 1 11.60 -7.93 -8.66
CA MET A 1 12.31 -7.04 -7.71
C MET A 1 13.64 -7.69 -7.32
N THR A 2 14.71 -6.90 -7.32
CA THR A 2 16.02 -7.30 -6.78
C THR A 2 15.98 -7.46 -5.26
N SER A 3 17.03 -8.02 -4.65
CA SER A 3 17.11 -8.11 -3.18
C SER A 3 17.10 -6.72 -2.52
N ALA A 4 17.86 -5.77 -3.07
CA ALA A 4 17.92 -4.40 -2.56
C ALA A 4 16.56 -3.69 -2.64
N GLU A 5 15.82 -3.82 -3.76
CA GLU A 5 14.47 -3.28 -3.89
C GLU A 5 13.50 -3.87 -2.84
N ARG A 6 13.60 -5.17 -2.56
CA ARG A 6 12.78 -5.81 -1.53
C ARG A 6 13.11 -5.32 -0.12
N MET A 7 14.40 -5.09 0.16
CA MET A 7 14.84 -4.54 1.45
C MET A 7 14.22 -3.16 1.69
N VAL A 8 14.31 -2.24 0.73
CA VAL A 8 13.69 -0.91 0.83
C VAL A 8 12.19 -1.02 1.07
N ALA A 9 11.50 -1.93 0.34
CA ALA A 9 10.07 -2.12 0.49
C ALA A 9 9.67 -2.60 1.90
N VAL A 10 10.43 -3.55 2.46
CA VAL A 10 10.18 -4.08 3.81
C VAL A 10 10.54 -3.05 4.87
N GLU A 11 11.69 -2.39 4.76
CA GLU A 11 12.11 -1.35 5.69
C GLU A 11 11.16 -0.15 5.74
N GLY A 12 10.53 0.19 4.61
CA GLY A 12 9.54 1.27 4.53
C GLY A 12 8.21 0.97 5.22
N CYS A 13 7.93 -0.29 5.54
CA CYS A 13 6.70 -0.71 6.19
C CYS A 13 6.67 -0.29 7.67
N ARG A 14 5.56 0.31 8.09
CA ARG A 14 5.35 0.84 9.46
C ARG A 14 5.50 -0.22 10.55
N TRP A 15 5.11 -1.45 10.28
CA TRP A 15 5.13 -2.55 11.27
C TRP A 15 6.42 -3.37 11.21
N CYS A 16 7.33 -3.07 10.29
CA CYS A 16 8.62 -3.72 10.21
C CYS A 16 9.61 -3.03 11.15
N THR A 17 10.07 -3.73 12.17
CA THR A 17 11.10 -3.24 13.10
C THR A 17 12.48 -3.34 12.48
N THR A 18 12.79 -4.48 11.87
CA THR A 18 14.11 -4.76 11.28
C THR A 18 13.93 -5.63 10.04
N ALA A 19 14.57 -5.26 8.95
CA ALA A 19 14.66 -6.08 7.75
C ALA A 19 16.02 -6.78 7.73
N VAL A 20 16.01 -8.08 7.43
CA VAL A 20 17.23 -8.90 7.39
C VAL A 20 17.51 -9.33 5.95
N ALA A 21 18.65 -8.89 5.41
CA ALA A 21 19.11 -9.31 4.10
C ALA A 21 19.64 -10.75 4.11
N ASN A 22 19.50 -11.44 2.98
CA ASN A 22 20.07 -12.78 2.78
C ASN A 22 19.64 -13.82 3.84
N ALA A 23 18.44 -13.67 4.41
CA ALA A 23 17.88 -14.67 5.31
C ALA A 23 17.83 -16.05 4.63
N PRO A 24 18.09 -17.15 5.35
CA PRO A 24 18.07 -18.50 4.79
C PRO A 24 16.67 -18.87 4.28
N TYR A 25 16.60 -19.61 3.18
CA TYR A 25 15.33 -20.03 2.60
C TYR A 25 14.60 -21.06 3.48
N VAL A 26 15.34 -21.97 4.10
CA VAL A 26 14.85 -22.89 5.14
C VAL A 26 15.09 -22.22 6.48
N THR A 27 14.03 -22.02 7.25
CA THR A 27 14.14 -21.31 8.54
C THR A 27 14.55 -22.27 9.65
N ASP A 28 15.80 -22.16 10.08
CA ASP A 28 16.34 -22.88 11.24
C ASP A 28 15.99 -22.14 12.55
N PRO A 29 15.62 -22.85 13.63
CA PRO A 29 15.40 -22.24 14.94
C PRO A 29 16.54 -21.39 15.49
N SER A 30 17.80 -21.72 15.15
CA SER A 30 18.97 -20.94 15.59
C SER A 30 18.97 -19.51 15.03
N VAL A 31 18.51 -19.33 13.78
CA VAL A 31 18.35 -18.01 13.16
C VAL A 31 17.30 -17.19 13.91
N MET A 32 16.20 -17.81 14.33
CA MET A 32 15.19 -17.13 15.15
C MET A 32 15.76 -16.65 16.48
N ASP A 33 16.59 -17.49 17.11
CA ASP A 33 17.20 -17.18 18.40
C ASP A 33 18.26 -16.08 18.28
N GLU A 34 19.02 -16.04 17.18
CA GLU A 34 19.97 -14.98 16.85
C GLU A 34 19.30 -13.61 16.78
N TYR A 35 18.11 -13.54 16.16
CA TYR A 35 17.34 -12.29 16.04
C TYR A 35 16.32 -12.07 17.14
N GLY A 36 16.26 -12.93 18.17
CA GLY A 36 15.30 -12.82 19.27
C GLY A 36 13.84 -13.04 18.85
N CYS A 37 13.60 -13.75 17.73
CA CYS A 37 12.27 -14.00 17.20
C CYS A 37 11.58 -15.14 17.95
N LYS A 38 10.39 -14.89 18.48
CA LYS A 38 9.60 -15.92 19.17
C LYS A 38 8.90 -16.86 18.19
N TYR A 39 8.36 -16.34 17.10
CA TYR A 39 7.57 -17.07 16.11
C TYR A 39 8.02 -16.76 14.69
N VAL A 40 7.90 -17.75 13.81
CA VAL A 40 7.81 -17.56 12.34
C VAL A 40 6.35 -17.39 11.98
N VAL A 41 6.05 -16.35 11.21
CA VAL A 41 4.71 -16.11 10.68
C VAL A 41 4.75 -16.22 9.17
N HIS A 42 3.87 -17.03 8.60
CA HIS A 42 3.82 -17.29 7.16
C HIS A 42 2.37 -17.33 6.67
N GLY A 43 2.19 -17.16 5.36
CA GLY A 43 0.90 -17.39 4.70
C GLY A 43 0.44 -18.84 4.80
N ASP A 44 -0.76 -19.10 4.33
CA ASP A 44 -1.36 -20.45 4.29
C ASP A 44 -0.91 -21.29 3.08
N ASP A 45 0.02 -20.79 2.27
CA ASP A 45 0.67 -21.54 1.20
C ASP A 45 1.84 -22.39 1.73
N ILE A 46 1.94 -23.63 1.25
CA ILE A 46 3.02 -24.55 1.60
C ILE A 46 4.30 -24.12 0.89
N THR A 47 5.41 -24.07 1.61
CA THR A 47 6.73 -23.75 1.06
C THR A 47 7.66 -24.94 1.26
N THR A 48 8.08 -25.55 0.16
CA THR A 48 9.01 -26.69 0.16
C THR A 48 10.36 -26.30 -0.44
N ASP A 49 11.42 -26.93 0.02
CA ASP A 49 12.75 -26.86 -0.57
C ASP A 49 12.82 -27.57 -1.94
N LYS A 50 14.03 -27.68 -2.50
CA LYS A 50 14.28 -28.37 -3.79
C LYS A 50 13.95 -29.86 -3.77
N ASP A 51 13.98 -30.49 -2.59
CA ASP A 51 13.76 -31.92 -2.38
C ASP A 51 12.30 -32.19 -1.94
N GLY A 52 11.43 -31.19 -1.94
CA GLY A 52 10.02 -31.29 -1.55
C GLY A 52 9.76 -31.28 -0.05
N LYS A 53 10.78 -31.06 0.77
CA LYS A 53 10.66 -31.02 2.23
C LYS A 53 10.13 -29.66 2.69
N ASP A 54 9.26 -29.65 3.68
CA ASP A 54 8.73 -28.42 4.28
C ASP A 54 9.84 -27.55 4.88
N CYS A 55 10.00 -26.33 4.38
CA CYS A 55 10.99 -25.35 4.83
C CYS A 55 10.83 -24.92 6.30
N TYR A 56 9.69 -25.20 6.90
CA TYR A 56 9.34 -24.81 8.27
C TYR A 56 9.15 -26.00 9.21
N ALA A 57 9.51 -27.23 8.79
CA ALA A 57 9.25 -28.44 9.57
C ALA A 57 9.79 -28.37 11.00
N GLU A 58 11.03 -27.87 11.20
CA GLU A 58 11.66 -27.78 12.51
C GLU A 58 10.98 -26.75 13.43
N VAL A 59 10.64 -25.58 12.91
CA VAL A 59 9.97 -24.53 13.70
C VAL A 59 8.52 -24.91 14.02
N LYS A 60 7.85 -25.68 13.13
CA LYS A 60 6.54 -26.27 13.39
C LYS A 60 6.61 -27.30 14.52
N ALA A 61 7.59 -28.20 14.49
CA ALA A 61 7.80 -29.22 15.51
C ALA A 61 8.07 -28.61 16.90
N LYS A 62 8.68 -27.42 16.96
CA LYS A 62 8.92 -26.66 18.19
C LYS A 62 7.75 -25.74 18.61
N GLY A 63 6.62 -25.76 17.92
CA GLY A 63 5.45 -24.91 18.21
C GLY A 63 5.71 -23.40 18.00
N ARG A 64 6.70 -23.07 17.16
CA ARG A 64 7.12 -21.67 16.88
C ARG A 64 6.66 -21.17 15.51
N PHE A 65 5.57 -21.72 14.96
CA PHE A 65 5.04 -21.37 13.65
C PHE A 65 3.59 -20.90 13.74
N ILE A 66 3.29 -19.78 13.12
CA ILE A 66 1.93 -19.23 13.05
C ILE A 66 1.55 -19.06 11.59
N VAL A 67 0.39 -19.63 11.22
CA VAL A 67 -0.19 -19.44 9.89
C VAL A 67 -1.14 -18.24 9.92
N VAL A 68 -1.00 -17.33 8.98
CA VAL A 68 -1.93 -16.23 8.75
C VAL A 68 -2.57 -16.38 7.36
N LYS A 69 -3.87 -16.11 7.28
CA LYS A 69 -4.57 -16.11 6.00
C LYS A 69 -4.04 -14.99 5.12
N ARG A 70 -3.89 -15.32 3.84
CA ARG A 70 -3.51 -14.36 2.82
C ARG A 70 -4.57 -13.26 2.69
N THR A 71 -4.16 -12.02 2.43
CA THR A 71 -5.09 -10.92 2.16
C THR A 71 -5.89 -11.24 0.89
N PRO A 72 -7.22 -11.33 0.97
CA PRO A 72 -8.05 -11.65 -0.20
C PRO A 72 -7.96 -10.53 -1.24
N ASN A 73 -8.21 -10.88 -2.49
CA ASN A 73 -8.32 -9.97 -3.64
C ASN A 73 -7.06 -9.15 -3.97
N ILE A 74 -5.88 -9.57 -3.47
CA ILE A 74 -4.58 -9.00 -3.87
C ILE A 74 -3.74 -10.10 -4.52
N SER A 75 -3.59 -10.04 -5.83
CA SER A 75 -2.81 -11.00 -6.60
C SER A 75 -1.82 -10.30 -7.53
N THR A 76 -0.55 -10.70 -7.45
CA THR A 76 0.47 -10.24 -8.42
C THR A 76 0.14 -10.71 -9.84
N THR A 77 -0.53 -11.84 -9.98
CA THR A 77 -0.98 -12.37 -11.29
C THR A 77 -2.05 -11.45 -11.90
N ASP A 78 -2.98 -10.98 -11.08
CA ASP A 78 -4.01 -10.03 -11.51
C ASP A 78 -3.39 -8.69 -11.94
N LEU A 79 -2.45 -8.15 -11.16
CA LEU A 79 -1.74 -6.92 -11.53
C LEU A 79 -0.98 -7.06 -12.86
N VAL A 80 -0.31 -8.19 -13.08
CA VAL A 80 0.36 -8.47 -14.37
C VAL A 80 -0.66 -8.58 -15.51
N GLY A 81 -1.81 -9.18 -15.26
CA GLY A 81 -2.93 -9.21 -16.20
C GLY A 81 -3.40 -7.80 -16.60
N ARG A 82 -3.60 -6.92 -15.62
CA ARG A 82 -4.00 -5.51 -15.84
C ARG A 82 -2.98 -4.72 -16.67
N MET A 83 -1.67 -4.99 -16.51
CA MET A 83 -0.61 -4.37 -17.32
C MET A 83 -0.67 -4.77 -18.79
N SER A 84 -1.31 -5.90 -19.11
CA SER A 84 -1.37 -6.48 -20.46
C SER A 84 -2.69 -6.21 -21.18
N VAL A 85 -3.71 -5.72 -20.49
CA VAL A 85 -5.06 -5.51 -21.02
C VAL A 85 -5.45 -4.04 -20.84
N HIS A 86 -5.91 -3.42 -21.94
CA HIS A 86 -6.40 -2.04 -21.91
C HIS A 86 -7.85 -1.97 -21.39
N THR A 87 -8.03 -2.12 -20.07
CA THR A 87 -9.33 -2.00 -19.40
C THR A 87 -9.23 -1.17 -18.14
N THR A 88 -10.32 -0.49 -17.79
CA THR A 88 -10.49 0.27 -16.56
C THR A 88 -11.52 -0.35 -15.61
N GLU A 89 -11.88 -1.61 -15.83
CA GLU A 89 -12.90 -2.30 -15.02
C GLU A 89 -12.52 -2.43 -13.54
N HIS A 90 -11.21 -2.45 -13.24
CA HIS A 90 -10.67 -2.51 -11.88
C HIS A 90 -10.68 -1.15 -11.17
N HIS A 91 -10.97 -0.04 -11.86
CA HIS A 91 -10.99 1.28 -11.25
C HIS A 91 -12.14 1.42 -10.25
N SER A 92 -11.87 2.13 -9.17
CA SER A 92 -12.85 2.53 -8.16
C SER A 92 -13.52 3.84 -8.56
N ALA A 93 -14.78 4.01 -8.16
CA ALA A 93 -15.45 5.29 -8.30
C ALA A 93 -14.87 6.32 -7.31
N ARG A 94 -14.79 7.58 -7.72
CA ARG A 94 -14.45 8.68 -6.82
C ARG A 94 -15.51 8.80 -5.74
N VAL A 95 -15.10 9.09 -4.52
CA VAL A 95 -16.02 9.46 -3.45
C VAL A 95 -16.45 10.92 -3.62
N ASP A 96 -17.72 11.15 -3.88
CA ASP A 96 -18.35 12.48 -3.94
C ASP A 96 -19.06 12.83 -2.61
N GLY A 97 -19.58 14.05 -2.52
CA GLY A 97 -20.29 14.52 -1.34
C GLY A 97 -21.57 13.73 -1.05
N GLN A 98 -22.24 13.18 -2.06
CA GLN A 98 -23.44 12.36 -1.89
C GLN A 98 -23.08 10.99 -1.30
N GLN A 99 -22.06 10.33 -1.81
CA GLN A 99 -21.56 9.06 -1.27
C GLN A 99 -21.05 9.22 0.17
N TRP A 100 -20.36 10.34 0.45
CA TRP A 100 -19.95 10.65 1.82
C TRP A 100 -21.13 10.84 2.76
N ALA A 101 -22.14 11.62 2.36
CA ALA A 101 -23.35 11.82 3.14
C ALA A 101 -24.16 10.52 3.34
N GLN A 102 -24.19 9.66 2.34
CA GLN A 102 -24.79 8.33 2.45
C GLN A 102 -24.02 7.49 3.47
N TRP A 103 -22.68 7.43 3.38
CA TRP A 103 -21.83 6.70 4.34
C TRP A 103 -22.10 7.12 5.79
N GLN A 104 -22.26 8.42 6.04
CA GLN A 104 -22.54 8.91 7.40
C GLN A 104 -23.93 8.51 7.96
N ARG A 105 -24.90 8.22 7.07
CA ARG A 105 -26.28 7.87 7.46
C ARG A 105 -26.51 6.37 7.62
N VAL A 106 -25.72 5.57 6.93
CA VAL A 106 -25.93 4.12 6.85
C VAL A 106 -25.35 3.46 8.10
N SER A 107 -26.16 2.64 8.79
CA SER A 107 -25.62 1.76 9.81
C SER A 107 -24.68 0.72 9.19
N ALA A 108 -23.74 0.19 9.96
CA ALA A 108 -22.79 -0.81 9.44
C ALA A 108 -23.48 -2.05 8.84
N ALA A 109 -24.73 -2.34 9.22
CA ALA A 109 -25.52 -3.44 8.69
C ALA A 109 -26.09 -3.16 7.28
N ASP A 110 -26.49 -1.92 7.00
CA ASP A 110 -27.08 -1.54 5.72
C ASP A 110 -26.01 -1.26 4.66
N ALA A 111 -24.80 -0.86 5.08
CA ALA A 111 -23.68 -0.58 4.20
C ALA A 111 -23.18 -1.85 3.46
N ALA A 112 -23.41 -3.04 4.00
CA ALA A 112 -23.07 -4.31 3.35
C ALA A 112 -23.86 -4.58 2.06
N GLN A 113 -24.96 -3.87 1.83
CA GLN A 113 -25.80 -3.98 0.63
C GLN A 113 -25.49 -2.92 -0.45
N ALA A 114 -24.62 -1.95 -0.17
CA ALA A 114 -24.19 -0.97 -1.14
C ALA A 114 -23.27 -1.63 -2.17
N GLY A 115 -23.86 -2.26 -3.18
CA GLY A 115 -23.12 -2.77 -4.35
C GLY A 115 -22.50 -1.61 -5.13
N GLY A 116 -21.24 -1.77 -5.54
CA GLY A 116 -20.57 -0.79 -6.39
C GLY A 116 -19.06 -0.71 -6.16
N LYS A 117 -18.38 0.01 -7.03
CA LYS A 117 -16.92 0.23 -6.99
C LYS A 117 -16.51 1.35 -6.01
N THR A 118 -17.32 1.60 -4.95
CA THR A 118 -17.01 2.66 -3.97
C THR A 118 -15.92 2.25 -3.00
N LEU A 119 -15.12 3.23 -2.56
CA LEU A 119 -14.14 3.05 -1.48
C LEU A 119 -14.80 2.95 -0.10
N LEU A 120 -16.01 3.51 0.07
CA LEU A 120 -16.72 3.59 1.34
C LEU A 120 -17.61 2.35 1.55
N THR A 121 -17.00 1.20 1.74
CA THR A 121 -17.67 -0.01 2.25
C THR A 121 -17.17 -0.33 3.66
N PRO A 122 -17.96 -1.02 4.50
CA PRO A 122 -17.52 -1.42 5.85
C PRO A 122 -16.19 -2.18 5.83
N GLU A 123 -16.02 -3.10 4.86
CA GLU A 123 -14.81 -3.87 4.70
C GLU A 123 -13.60 -2.97 4.38
N ASN A 124 -13.74 -2.07 3.40
CA ASN A 124 -12.65 -1.16 3.02
C ASN A 124 -12.29 -0.19 4.14
N VAL A 125 -13.29 0.37 4.85
CA VAL A 125 -13.04 1.27 5.97
C VAL A 125 -12.37 0.54 7.13
N GLU A 126 -12.72 -0.73 7.39
CA GLU A 126 -12.02 -1.54 8.37
C GLU A 126 -10.57 -1.82 7.94
N ARG A 127 -10.31 -2.03 6.64
CA ARG A 127 -8.93 -2.13 6.12
C ARG A 127 -8.17 -0.83 6.33
N TYR A 128 -8.77 0.34 6.05
CA TYR A 128 -8.13 1.63 6.36
C TYR A 128 -7.81 1.77 7.85
N ARG A 129 -8.71 1.37 8.75
CA ARG A 129 -8.44 1.40 10.21
C ARG A 129 -7.24 0.56 10.59
N ARG A 130 -7.16 -0.67 10.07
CA ARG A 130 -6.02 -1.58 10.34
C ARG A 130 -4.71 -1.05 9.78
N TYR A 131 -4.73 -0.52 8.56
CA TYR A 131 -3.53 0.01 7.91
C TYR A 131 -3.10 1.37 8.48
N ALA A 132 -3.99 2.07 9.15
CA ALA A 132 -3.71 3.34 9.82
C ALA A 132 -3.16 3.19 11.25
N THR A 133 -3.00 1.97 11.76
CA THR A 133 -2.43 1.73 13.09
C THR A 133 -0.96 2.15 13.18
N ALA A 134 -0.49 2.46 14.38
CA ALA A 134 0.91 2.73 14.67
C ALA A 134 1.79 1.46 14.52
N ALA A 135 3.07 1.56 14.79
CA ALA A 135 4.03 0.46 14.67
C ALA A 135 3.70 -0.77 15.55
N ASP A 136 2.92 -0.58 16.62
CA ASP A 136 2.43 -1.65 17.49
C ASP A 136 1.22 -2.42 16.91
N ALA A 137 0.73 -2.03 15.73
CA ALA A 137 -0.45 -2.54 15.03
C ALA A 137 -1.75 -2.50 15.88
N ARG A 138 -1.84 -1.61 16.86
CA ARG A 138 -2.96 -1.49 17.82
C ARG A 138 -3.41 -0.06 18.05
N SER A 139 -2.49 0.82 18.44
CA SER A 139 -2.79 2.22 18.70
C SER A 139 -3.03 3.01 17.42
N ALA A 140 -3.68 4.17 17.54
CA ALA A 140 -3.88 5.07 16.41
C ALA A 140 -2.52 5.55 15.86
N GLY A 141 -2.34 5.42 14.57
CA GLY A 141 -1.16 5.88 13.82
C GLY A 141 -1.51 7.03 12.89
N ALA A 142 -1.54 6.77 11.57
CA ALA A 142 -1.89 7.78 10.58
C ALA A 142 -3.38 8.11 10.59
N ALA A 143 -3.73 9.36 10.28
CA ALA A 143 -5.11 9.74 10.04
C ALA A 143 -5.49 9.48 8.56
N VAL A 144 -6.76 9.20 8.28
CA VAL A 144 -7.27 9.07 6.92
C VAL A 144 -8.44 10.02 6.73
N TRP A 145 -8.33 10.84 5.70
CA TRP A 145 -9.39 11.76 5.27
C TRP A 145 -9.87 11.44 3.87
N VAL A 146 -11.06 11.87 3.56
CA VAL A 146 -11.67 11.81 2.22
C VAL A 146 -11.88 13.22 1.72
N TYR A 147 -11.38 13.53 0.52
CA TYR A 147 -11.66 14.77 -0.17
C TYR A 147 -12.90 14.61 -1.06
N THR A 148 -13.84 15.55 -0.90
CA THR A 148 -14.99 15.73 -1.77
C THR A 148 -15.07 17.19 -2.19
N GLU A 149 -15.94 17.53 -3.13
CA GLU A 149 -16.22 18.92 -3.53
C GLU A 149 -16.78 19.78 -2.36
N ALA A 150 -17.35 19.13 -1.34
CA ALA A 150 -17.89 19.80 -0.15
C ALA A 150 -16.83 20.05 0.94
N GLY A 151 -15.70 19.35 0.89
CA GLY A 151 -14.61 19.49 1.87
C GLY A 151 -13.76 18.26 2.08
N VAL A 152 -12.95 18.33 3.13
CA VAL A 152 -12.13 17.21 3.61
C VAL A 152 -12.75 16.66 4.89
N HIS A 153 -12.97 15.37 4.94
CA HIS A 153 -13.73 14.70 6.00
C HIS A 153 -12.91 13.58 6.65
N GLU A 154 -12.92 13.47 7.96
CA GLU A 154 -12.19 12.43 8.68
C GLU A 154 -12.90 11.06 8.54
N LEU A 155 -12.20 10.07 7.99
CA LEU A 155 -12.66 8.69 7.85
C LEU A 155 -12.08 7.80 8.95
N VAL A 156 -10.79 7.96 9.25
CA VAL A 156 -10.11 7.25 10.33
C VAL A 156 -9.30 8.25 11.15
N LYS A 157 -9.59 8.28 12.44
CA LYS A 157 -8.86 9.12 13.39
C LYS A 157 -7.45 8.60 13.62
N GLY A 158 -6.47 9.49 13.54
CA GLY A 158 -5.07 9.19 13.80
C GLY A 158 -4.41 10.19 14.75
N GLN A 159 -3.12 10.06 14.97
CA GLN A 159 -2.36 10.98 15.81
C GLN A 159 -2.37 12.41 15.25
N ALA A 160 -2.38 12.57 13.94
CA ALA A 160 -2.45 13.86 13.27
C ALA A 160 -3.81 14.58 13.47
N SER A 161 -4.89 13.87 13.79
CA SER A 161 -6.24 14.43 13.93
C SER A 161 -6.39 15.42 15.10
N ALA A 162 -5.50 15.38 16.07
CA ALA A 162 -5.54 16.25 17.25
C ALA A 162 -4.49 17.37 17.20
N GLY A 163 -3.78 17.52 16.08
CA GLY A 163 -2.61 18.38 15.98
C GLY A 163 -2.88 19.75 15.35
N THR A 164 -2.00 20.70 15.68
CA THR A 164 -1.91 22.02 15.02
C THR A 164 -0.58 22.17 14.28
N LYS A 165 0.17 21.08 14.14
CA LYS A 165 1.48 21.09 13.49
C LYS A 165 1.35 21.45 12.00
N PRO A 166 2.34 22.14 11.43
CA PRO A 166 2.39 22.40 10.00
C PRO A 166 2.52 21.08 9.20
N VAL A 167 2.13 21.11 7.93
CA VAL A 167 2.09 19.93 7.07
C VAL A 167 2.96 20.10 5.84
N TYR A 168 3.78 19.10 5.57
CA TYR A 168 4.36 18.80 4.26
C TYR A 168 3.36 17.94 3.51
N TYR A 169 2.69 18.53 2.54
CA TYR A 169 1.67 17.86 1.74
C TYR A 169 2.27 17.34 0.44
N VAL A 170 2.10 16.05 0.20
CA VAL A 170 2.60 15.35 -0.98
C VAL A 170 1.41 14.82 -1.75
N ASP A 171 1.26 15.17 -3.00
CA ASP A 171 0.20 14.63 -3.87
C ASP A 171 0.76 13.70 -4.95
N GLY A 172 -0.07 12.77 -5.42
CA GLY A 172 0.35 11.88 -6.50
C GLY A 172 -0.60 10.72 -6.78
N GLY A 173 -0.27 9.98 -7.82
CA GLY A 173 -0.97 8.76 -8.20
C GLY A 173 -0.56 7.55 -7.37
N PHE A 174 0.73 7.42 -7.06
CA PHE A 174 1.34 6.31 -6.31
C PHE A 174 1.02 4.92 -6.87
N ASP A 175 0.88 4.83 -8.21
CA ASP A 175 0.60 3.57 -8.88
C ASP A 175 1.81 2.64 -8.82
N LEU A 176 1.57 1.32 -8.70
CA LEU A 176 2.61 0.32 -8.49
C LEU A 176 3.62 0.77 -7.41
N PHE A 177 3.11 1.10 -6.23
CA PHE A 177 3.90 1.62 -5.10
C PHE A 177 5.22 0.84 -4.94
N ASN A 178 6.35 1.52 -5.01
CA ASN A 178 7.65 0.93 -5.24
C ASN A 178 8.77 1.62 -4.42
N PRO A 179 10.00 1.11 -4.42
CA PRO A 179 11.14 1.72 -3.72
C PRO A 179 11.37 3.19 -4.04
N GLY A 180 11.08 3.66 -5.27
CA GLY A 180 11.19 5.08 -5.62
C GLY A 180 10.24 5.95 -4.78
N HIS A 181 8.98 5.54 -4.65
CA HIS A 181 8.01 6.23 -3.78
C HIS A 181 8.45 6.20 -2.31
N ILE A 182 8.98 5.04 -1.85
CA ILE A 182 9.38 4.86 -0.45
C ILE A 182 10.56 5.76 -0.11
N THR A 183 11.58 5.83 -0.95
CA THR A 183 12.76 6.67 -0.72
C THR A 183 12.42 8.15 -0.83
N PHE A 184 11.53 8.53 -1.73
CA PHE A 184 10.99 9.88 -1.80
C PHE A 184 10.25 10.26 -0.51
N LEU A 185 9.31 9.44 -0.03
CA LEU A 185 8.59 9.70 1.22
C LEU A 185 9.53 9.73 2.43
N LYS A 186 10.56 8.89 2.45
CA LYS A 186 11.62 8.95 3.47
C LYS A 186 12.32 10.30 3.47
N ARG A 187 12.70 10.80 2.28
CA ARG A 187 13.36 12.11 2.16
C ARG A 187 12.44 13.25 2.60
N VAL A 188 11.15 13.20 2.24
CA VAL A 188 10.15 14.17 2.72
C VAL A 188 10.03 14.13 4.24
N ARG A 189 10.03 12.93 4.84
CA ARG A 189 9.99 12.76 6.31
C ARG A 189 11.19 13.42 6.98
N GLU A 190 12.40 13.20 6.47
CA GLU A 190 13.61 13.82 6.99
C GLU A 190 13.54 15.37 6.97
N LEU A 191 13.00 15.94 5.89
CA LEU A 191 12.80 17.38 5.76
C LEU A 191 11.74 17.89 6.73
N ALA A 192 10.63 17.20 6.84
CA ALA A 192 9.55 17.57 7.75
C ALA A 192 9.93 17.42 9.22
N ASP A 193 10.74 16.44 9.59
CA ASP A 193 11.25 16.27 10.97
C ASP A 193 12.15 17.43 11.41
N ALA A 194 12.91 18.01 10.48
CA ALA A 194 13.83 19.11 10.77
C ALA A 194 13.10 20.37 11.30
N ASP A 195 11.83 20.56 10.94
CA ASP A 195 11.00 21.68 11.41
C ASP A 195 9.77 21.26 12.22
N GLY A 196 9.69 19.98 12.59
CA GLY A 196 8.63 19.45 13.43
C GLY A 196 7.27 19.31 12.73
N SER A 197 7.25 19.24 11.38
CA SER A 197 6.07 19.14 10.56
C SER A 197 5.56 17.70 10.44
N LEU A 198 4.27 17.56 10.08
CA LEU A 198 3.66 16.30 9.68
C LEU A 198 3.84 16.05 8.18
N VAL A 199 3.82 14.80 7.77
CA VAL A 199 3.75 14.40 6.35
C VAL A 199 2.36 13.85 6.06
N VAL A 200 1.62 14.53 5.19
CA VAL A 200 0.30 14.09 4.70
C VAL A 200 0.37 13.85 3.21
N VAL A 201 -0.10 12.68 2.79
CA VAL A 201 -0.09 12.27 1.38
C VAL A 201 -1.49 12.29 0.81
N GLY A 202 -1.67 13.00 -0.29
CA GLY A 202 -2.88 12.99 -1.11
C GLY A 202 -2.76 11.95 -2.22
N VAL A 203 -3.65 10.96 -2.24
CA VAL A 203 -3.74 9.97 -3.32
C VAL A 203 -4.87 10.34 -4.26
N ALA A 204 -4.52 10.64 -5.51
CA ALA A 204 -5.48 10.99 -6.55
C ALA A 204 -6.42 9.82 -6.86
N ASP A 205 -7.69 10.11 -7.21
CA ASP A 205 -8.62 9.08 -7.64
C ASP A 205 -8.23 8.45 -8.98
N ASP A 206 -8.85 7.31 -9.32
CA ASP A 206 -8.49 6.57 -10.53
C ASP A 206 -8.83 7.34 -11.81
N ALA A 207 -9.91 8.12 -11.80
CA ALA A 207 -10.30 8.93 -12.95
C ALA A 207 -9.30 10.05 -13.21
N ALA A 208 -8.80 10.71 -12.17
CA ALA A 208 -7.78 11.75 -12.27
C ALA A 208 -6.45 11.18 -12.81
N VAL A 209 -6.00 10.02 -12.31
CA VAL A 209 -4.80 9.35 -12.83
C VAL A 209 -4.99 8.90 -14.27
N ASN A 210 -6.16 8.33 -14.60
CA ASN A 210 -6.46 7.89 -15.96
C ASN A 210 -6.51 9.05 -16.94
N SER A 211 -7.12 10.18 -16.55
CA SER A 211 -7.16 11.39 -17.39
C SER A 211 -5.76 11.92 -17.70
N ALA A 212 -4.81 11.79 -16.76
CA ALA A 212 -3.44 12.26 -16.95
C ALA A 212 -2.56 11.30 -17.77
N ARG A 213 -2.78 9.98 -17.64
CA ARG A 213 -1.90 8.95 -18.23
C ARG A 213 -2.53 8.20 -19.40
N GLY A 214 -3.86 8.09 -19.46
CA GLY A 214 -4.58 7.33 -20.46
C GLY A 214 -4.49 5.80 -20.30
N GLY A 215 -4.95 5.06 -21.28
CA GLY A 215 -4.88 3.60 -21.32
C GLY A 215 -5.59 2.94 -20.13
N SER A 216 -4.96 1.91 -19.56
CA SER A 216 -5.43 1.17 -18.39
C SER A 216 -4.92 1.72 -17.05
N TYR A 217 -4.20 2.84 -17.07
CA TYR A 217 -3.70 3.43 -15.81
C TYR A 217 -4.83 4.08 -15.00
N PRO A 218 -4.72 4.03 -13.65
CA PRO A 218 -3.71 3.35 -12.89
C PRO A 218 -3.87 1.82 -12.94
N VAL A 219 -2.78 1.07 -12.86
CA VAL A 219 -2.79 -0.41 -12.78
C VAL A 219 -3.38 -0.87 -11.45
N MET A 220 -3.07 -0.18 -10.37
CA MET A 220 -3.65 -0.39 -9.05
C MET A 220 -4.78 0.63 -8.83
N ASN A 221 -5.94 0.16 -8.37
CA ASN A 221 -7.04 1.07 -8.05
C ASN A 221 -6.78 1.92 -6.79
N SER A 222 -7.64 2.91 -6.55
CA SER A 222 -7.49 3.87 -5.43
C SER A 222 -7.37 3.19 -4.08
N LEU A 223 -8.10 2.08 -3.83
CA LEU A 223 -7.99 1.33 -2.58
C LEU A 223 -6.59 0.71 -2.43
N GLU A 224 -6.12 0.02 -3.46
CA GLU A 224 -4.82 -0.65 -3.45
C GLU A 224 -3.68 0.36 -3.27
N ARG A 225 -3.71 1.46 -4.03
CA ARG A 225 -2.70 2.52 -3.97
C ARG A 225 -2.66 3.20 -2.61
N SER A 226 -3.82 3.56 -2.08
CA SER A 226 -3.92 4.24 -0.79
C SER A 226 -3.51 3.35 0.39
N LEU A 227 -3.83 2.05 0.37
CA LEU A 227 -3.37 1.11 1.40
C LEU A 227 -1.85 0.91 1.35
N CYS A 228 -1.24 0.87 0.15
CA CYS A 228 0.21 0.81 0.00
C CYS A 228 0.91 2.05 0.56
N VAL A 229 0.37 3.24 0.32
CA VAL A 229 0.91 4.48 0.89
C VAL A 229 0.72 4.51 2.41
N LEU A 230 -0.47 4.12 2.90
CA LEU A 230 -0.85 4.19 4.31
C LEU A 230 0.03 3.32 5.22
N GLN A 231 0.52 2.18 4.72
CA GLN A 231 1.44 1.32 5.48
C GLN A 231 2.86 1.90 5.62
N SER A 232 3.19 2.98 4.88
CA SER A 232 4.51 3.62 4.98
C SER A 232 4.72 4.24 6.36
N LYS A 233 5.87 4.00 6.97
CA LYS A 233 6.25 4.59 8.25
C LYS A 233 6.61 6.07 8.16
N TYR A 234 6.69 6.62 6.95
CA TYR A 234 7.13 7.99 6.69
C TYR A 234 5.99 9.00 6.60
N ILE A 235 4.73 8.57 6.81
CA ILE A 235 3.56 9.45 6.74
C ILE A 235 2.77 9.46 8.04
N ASP A 236 2.12 10.60 8.31
CA ASP A 236 1.24 10.82 9.46
C ASP A 236 -0.23 10.87 9.05
N GLY A 237 -0.51 11.04 7.76
CA GLY A 237 -1.87 11.11 7.27
C GLY A 237 -2.00 10.87 5.77
N LEU A 238 -3.22 10.53 5.37
CA LEU A 238 -3.61 10.22 4.01
C LEU A 238 -4.91 10.94 3.62
N VAL A 239 -4.96 11.55 2.44
CA VAL A 239 -6.18 12.10 1.85
C VAL A 239 -6.56 11.27 0.63
N LEU A 240 -7.73 10.64 0.68
CA LEU A 240 -8.31 9.86 -0.42
C LEU A 240 -8.99 10.79 -1.43
N GLY A 241 -8.82 10.52 -2.72
CA GLY A 241 -9.43 11.31 -3.79
C GLY A 241 -8.88 12.72 -3.88
N ALA A 242 -7.61 12.93 -3.49
CA ALA A 242 -6.95 14.23 -3.52
C ALA A 242 -7.09 14.89 -4.90
N PRO A 243 -7.32 16.21 -4.96
CA PRO A 243 -7.37 16.93 -6.21
C PRO A 243 -5.98 16.94 -6.86
N ARG A 244 -5.95 17.16 -8.17
CA ARG A 244 -4.71 17.26 -8.93
C ARG A 244 -3.93 18.53 -8.59
N ALA A 245 -4.63 19.63 -8.38
CA ALA A 245 -4.04 20.91 -8.01
C ALA A 245 -4.11 21.12 -6.50
N VAL A 246 -2.97 21.49 -5.90
CA VAL A 246 -2.89 21.92 -4.51
C VAL A 246 -2.95 23.45 -4.49
N ASP A 247 -4.15 23.95 -4.68
CA ASP A 247 -4.47 25.37 -4.76
C ASP A 247 -4.95 25.94 -3.42
N THR A 248 -5.20 27.25 -3.40
CA THR A 248 -5.75 27.95 -2.23
C THR A 248 -7.13 27.43 -1.80
N PRO A 249 -8.10 27.16 -2.70
CA PRO A 249 -9.34 26.48 -2.39
C PRO A 249 -9.15 25.15 -1.65
N PHE A 250 -8.31 24.25 -2.19
CA PHE A 250 -8.02 22.97 -1.52
C PHE A 250 -7.39 23.18 -0.13
N SER A 251 -6.38 24.05 -0.03
CA SER A 251 -5.71 24.34 1.23
C SER A 251 -6.67 24.87 2.30
N THR A 252 -7.66 25.68 1.89
CA THR A 252 -8.73 26.18 2.77
C THR A 252 -9.67 25.07 3.23
N LEU A 253 -10.10 24.19 2.31
CA LEU A 253 -10.96 23.04 2.63
C LEU A 253 -10.22 22.05 3.52
N PHE A 254 -8.94 21.80 3.24
CA PHE A 254 -8.08 20.93 4.04
C PHE A 254 -7.96 21.45 5.47
N LYS A 255 -7.61 22.72 5.66
CA LYS A 255 -7.53 23.33 6.99
C LYS A 255 -8.86 23.28 7.75
N ARG A 256 -9.97 23.57 7.06
CA ARG A 256 -11.31 23.53 7.69
C ARG A 256 -11.69 22.12 8.13
N GLY A 257 -11.35 21.10 7.33
CA GLY A 257 -11.73 19.72 7.60
C GLY A 257 -10.81 18.99 8.56
N THR A 258 -9.52 19.34 8.61
CA THR A 258 -8.50 18.65 9.40
C THR A 258 -7.99 19.44 10.60
N GLY A 259 -8.15 20.76 10.61
CA GLY A 259 -7.50 21.68 11.54
C GLY A 259 -6.03 21.96 11.22
N LEU A 260 -5.43 21.25 10.27
CA LEU A 260 -4.03 21.35 9.89
C LEU A 260 -3.82 22.39 8.78
N SER A 261 -2.63 22.97 8.73
CA SER A 261 -2.27 23.96 7.69
C SER A 261 -1.13 23.42 6.81
N VAL A 262 -1.31 23.48 5.51
CA VAL A 262 -0.25 23.16 4.54
C VAL A 262 0.86 24.21 4.66
N HIS A 263 2.07 23.75 4.97
CA HIS A 263 3.28 24.58 5.09
C HIS A 263 4.18 24.42 3.87
N ARG A 264 4.22 23.22 3.29
CA ARG A 264 4.91 22.94 2.03
C ARG A 264 4.05 22.02 1.18
N VAL A 265 4.02 22.28 -0.11
CA VAL A 265 3.54 21.38 -1.15
C VAL A 265 4.75 20.73 -1.78
N VAL A 266 4.90 19.42 -1.63
CA VAL A 266 6.13 18.72 -1.97
C VAL A 266 5.94 17.91 -3.24
N HIS A 267 6.77 18.16 -4.23
CA HIS A 267 6.76 17.47 -5.51
C HIS A 267 8.04 16.64 -5.71
N GLY A 268 7.87 15.43 -6.28
CA GLY A 268 8.96 14.49 -6.57
C GLY A 268 9.47 14.58 -8.01
N PRO A 269 10.57 13.88 -8.34
CA PRO A 269 11.26 14.04 -9.61
C PRO A 269 10.64 13.27 -10.78
N THR A 270 9.73 12.31 -10.52
CA THR A 270 9.28 11.34 -11.53
C THR A 270 8.03 11.76 -12.31
N THR A 271 7.30 12.74 -11.83
CA THR A 271 6.13 13.28 -12.51
C THR A 271 6.47 14.67 -13.00
N PRO A 272 6.36 14.96 -14.31
CA PRO A 272 6.57 16.32 -14.81
C PRO A 272 5.57 17.29 -14.19
N LEU A 273 6.07 18.43 -13.72
CA LEU A 273 5.22 19.55 -13.29
C LEU A 273 4.47 20.08 -14.51
N GLN A 274 3.16 19.95 -14.54
CA GLN A 274 2.36 20.67 -15.51
C GLN A 274 2.22 22.13 -15.07
N ALA A 275 2.17 23.04 -16.04
CA ALA A 275 2.32 24.46 -15.75
C ALA A 275 1.35 24.98 -14.69
N ASP A 276 0.11 24.51 -14.71
CA ASP A 276 -0.99 25.08 -13.91
C ASP A 276 -1.24 24.35 -12.56
N ASP A 277 -0.66 23.15 -12.36
CA ASP A 277 -1.01 22.32 -11.21
C ASP A 277 -0.52 22.89 -9.86
N TYR A 278 0.52 23.73 -9.87
CA TYR A 278 1.18 24.23 -8.65
C TYR A 278 1.38 25.76 -8.65
N ASP A 279 0.64 26.50 -9.48
CA ASP A 279 0.84 27.94 -9.61
C ASP A 279 0.60 28.69 -8.30
N ASP A 280 -0.43 28.35 -7.55
CA ASP A 280 -0.70 28.94 -6.24
C ASP A 280 0.42 28.63 -5.23
N ALA A 281 0.92 27.39 -5.22
CA ALA A 281 2.00 26.98 -4.34
C ALA A 281 3.33 27.66 -4.71
N ARG A 282 3.59 27.90 -6.00
CA ARG A 282 4.74 28.70 -6.46
C ARG A 282 4.61 30.17 -6.07
N ALA A 283 3.45 30.77 -6.35
CA ALA A 283 3.20 32.18 -6.06
C ALA A 283 3.28 32.49 -4.57
N THR A 284 2.91 31.53 -3.72
CA THR A 284 2.97 31.69 -2.25
C THR A 284 4.29 31.19 -1.63
N GLY A 285 5.24 30.67 -2.43
CA GLY A 285 6.51 30.13 -1.94
C GLY A 285 6.37 28.83 -1.14
N LEU A 286 5.26 28.12 -1.27
CA LEU A 286 5.01 26.85 -0.57
C LEU A 286 5.53 25.63 -1.34
N LEU A 287 5.76 25.73 -2.66
CA LEU A 287 6.22 24.61 -3.47
C LEU A 287 7.67 24.24 -3.09
N LEU A 288 7.89 22.97 -2.82
CA LEU A 288 9.19 22.38 -2.55
C LEU A 288 9.42 21.20 -3.52
N GLU A 289 10.33 21.39 -4.46
CA GLU A 289 10.76 20.33 -5.36
C GLU A 289 11.89 19.51 -4.74
N VAL A 290 11.67 18.25 -4.49
CA VAL A 290 12.66 17.33 -3.92
C VAL A 290 13.33 16.57 -5.05
N THR A 291 14.50 17.05 -5.49
CA THR A 291 15.30 16.48 -6.57
C THR A 291 16.64 15.92 -6.10
N THR A 292 17.04 16.18 -4.86
CA THR A 292 18.32 15.78 -4.26
C THR A 292 18.14 14.98 -2.98
N GLY A 293 19.15 14.22 -2.60
CA GLY A 293 19.12 13.35 -1.43
C GLY A 293 18.21 12.12 -1.62
N LEU A 294 17.94 11.77 -2.87
CA LEU A 294 17.27 10.56 -3.28
C LEU A 294 18.31 9.50 -3.65
N ASP A 295 17.98 8.26 -3.41
CA ASP A 295 18.85 7.14 -3.78
C ASP A 295 18.67 6.72 -5.25
N LEU A 296 19.28 5.58 -5.61
CA LEU A 296 19.23 5.05 -6.98
C LEU A 296 17.84 4.63 -7.46
N TYR A 297 16.82 4.63 -6.60
CA TYR A 297 15.44 4.31 -6.97
C TYR A 297 14.60 5.54 -7.34
N ALA A 298 15.17 6.74 -7.27
CA ALA A 298 14.46 7.98 -7.60
C ALA A 298 13.90 8.01 -9.04
N SER A 299 14.53 7.28 -9.96
CA SER A 299 14.09 7.14 -11.36
C SER A 299 13.14 5.96 -11.61
N MET A 300 12.76 5.20 -10.57
CA MET A 300 11.86 4.06 -10.75
C MET A 300 10.43 4.56 -10.99
N THR A 301 9.97 4.40 -12.21
CA THR A 301 8.62 4.83 -12.65
C THR A 301 7.70 3.63 -12.86
N VAL A 302 6.40 3.91 -12.98
CA VAL A 302 5.39 2.88 -13.32
C VAL A 302 5.72 2.23 -14.67
N GLU A 303 6.11 3.04 -15.65
CA GLU A 303 6.49 2.60 -16.99
C GLU A 303 7.67 1.63 -16.94
N SER A 304 8.72 1.96 -16.20
CA SER A 304 9.91 1.09 -16.06
C SER A 304 9.57 -0.25 -15.41
N ILE A 305 8.60 -0.28 -14.48
CA ILE A 305 8.11 -1.51 -13.85
C ILE A 305 7.31 -2.34 -14.86
N VAL A 306 6.39 -1.71 -15.59
CA VAL A 306 5.57 -2.36 -16.62
C VAL A 306 6.48 -2.95 -17.71
N GLU A 307 7.45 -2.20 -18.21
CA GLU A 307 8.43 -2.69 -19.19
C GLU A 307 9.20 -3.92 -18.68
N ARG A 308 9.67 -3.89 -17.42
CA ARG A 308 10.36 -5.04 -16.79
C ARG A 308 9.46 -6.27 -16.69
N VAL A 309 8.17 -6.09 -16.39
CA VAL A 309 7.18 -7.18 -16.30
C VAL A 309 6.90 -7.74 -17.69
N VAL A 310 6.63 -6.89 -18.67
CA VAL A 310 6.34 -7.30 -20.06
C VAL A 310 7.54 -8.03 -20.69
N ALA A 311 8.74 -7.52 -20.50
CA ALA A 311 9.97 -8.15 -21.01
C ALA A 311 10.22 -9.55 -20.41
N ASN A 312 9.71 -9.82 -19.20
CA ASN A 312 9.87 -11.10 -18.51
C ASN A 312 8.57 -11.93 -18.48
N ARG A 313 7.57 -11.59 -19.29
CA ARG A 313 6.23 -12.17 -19.28
C ARG A 313 6.25 -13.69 -19.39
N ALA A 314 7.00 -14.24 -20.36
CA ALA A 314 7.07 -15.69 -20.59
C ALA A 314 7.64 -16.44 -19.37
N ALA A 315 8.70 -15.90 -18.74
CA ALA A 315 9.25 -16.48 -17.52
C ALA A 315 8.27 -16.39 -16.34
N PHE A 316 7.47 -15.33 -16.27
CA PHE A 316 6.44 -15.15 -15.26
C PHE A 316 5.29 -16.14 -15.44
N GLU A 317 4.79 -16.31 -16.66
CA GLU A 317 3.71 -17.27 -17.01
C GLU A 317 4.16 -18.70 -16.70
N GLU A 318 5.37 -19.09 -17.09
CA GLU A 318 5.95 -20.39 -16.78
C GLU A 318 6.05 -20.65 -15.28
N ARG A 319 6.49 -19.64 -14.50
CA ARG A 319 6.53 -19.73 -13.03
C ARG A 319 5.14 -19.91 -12.42
N GLN A 320 4.12 -19.23 -12.94
CA GLN A 320 2.74 -19.38 -12.48
C GLN A 320 2.20 -20.77 -12.80
N ARG A 321 2.46 -21.29 -14.01
CA ARG A 321 2.10 -22.63 -14.41
C ARG A 321 2.70 -23.70 -13.48
N ARG A 322 3.99 -23.58 -13.16
CA ARG A 322 4.67 -24.48 -12.20
C ARG A 322 4.08 -24.39 -10.80
N LYS A 323 3.72 -23.21 -10.34
CA LYS A 323 3.05 -23.03 -9.04
C LYS A 323 1.66 -23.67 -9.02
N GLY A 324 0.89 -23.55 -10.07
CA GLY A 324 -0.43 -24.19 -10.22
C GLY A 324 -0.33 -25.71 -10.13
N VAL A 325 0.57 -26.32 -10.90
CA VAL A 325 0.82 -27.77 -10.87
C VAL A 325 1.27 -28.22 -9.48
N LYS A 326 2.16 -27.46 -8.83
CA LYS A 326 2.64 -27.78 -7.48
C LYS A 326 1.50 -27.74 -6.46
N ALA A 327 0.66 -26.72 -6.50
CA ALA A 327 -0.49 -26.56 -5.60
C ALA A 327 -1.53 -27.68 -5.76
N GLU A 328 -1.76 -28.14 -6.99
CA GLU A 328 -2.65 -29.30 -7.26
C GLU A 328 -2.05 -30.60 -6.71
N THR A 329 -0.75 -30.82 -6.90
CA THR A 329 -0.05 -32.00 -6.37
C THR A 329 -0.07 -32.01 -4.84
N GLU A 330 0.16 -30.88 -4.19
CA GLU A 330 0.14 -30.72 -2.74
C GLU A 330 -1.25 -31.01 -2.15
N LYS A 331 -2.33 -30.46 -2.76
CA LYS A 331 -3.71 -30.77 -2.35
C LYS A 331 -4.05 -32.25 -2.48
N SER A 332 -3.57 -32.89 -3.54
CA SER A 332 -3.77 -34.34 -3.74
C SER A 332 -3.06 -35.15 -2.66
N SER A 333 -1.85 -34.77 -2.28
CA SER A 333 -1.07 -35.44 -1.22
C SER A 333 -1.70 -35.26 0.17
N GLU A 334 -2.16 -34.05 0.50
CA GLU A 334 -2.88 -33.77 1.77
C GLU A 334 -4.16 -34.62 1.89
N SER A 335 -4.96 -34.68 0.80
CA SER A 335 -6.17 -35.49 0.76
C SER A 335 -5.87 -36.99 0.96
N GLN A 336 -4.75 -37.48 0.42
CA GLN A 336 -4.30 -38.85 0.62
C GLN A 336 -3.84 -39.12 2.04
N GLU A 337 -3.08 -38.21 2.65
CA GLU A 337 -2.63 -38.31 4.04
C GLU A 337 -3.80 -38.26 5.04
N GLU A 338 -4.81 -37.39 4.80
CA GLU A 338 -6.02 -37.36 5.60
C GLU A 338 -6.82 -38.66 5.48
N ALA A 339 -6.94 -39.23 4.28
CA ALA A 339 -7.61 -40.48 4.06
C ALA A 339 -6.90 -41.66 4.77
N VAL A 340 -5.54 -41.67 4.74
CA VAL A 340 -4.74 -42.66 5.46
C VAL A 340 -4.88 -42.54 6.97
N ARG A 341 -4.88 -41.31 7.50
CA ARG A 341 -5.11 -41.07 8.94
C ARG A 341 -6.51 -41.47 9.39
N ALA A 342 -7.53 -41.18 8.58
CA ALA A 342 -8.91 -41.59 8.86
C ALA A 342 -9.08 -43.11 8.82
N GLY A 343 -8.42 -43.81 7.87
CA GLY A 343 -8.43 -45.25 7.76
C GLY A 343 -7.64 -45.99 8.84
N ALA A 344 -6.65 -45.34 9.48
CA ALA A 344 -5.90 -45.90 10.57
C ALA A 344 -6.54 -45.69 11.96
N ALA A 345 -7.60 -44.87 12.04
CA ALA A 345 -8.36 -44.57 13.25
C ALA A 345 -9.69 -45.37 13.32
N ALA A 346 -10.02 -46.15 12.28
CA ALA A 346 -11.15 -47.07 12.19
C ALA A 346 -10.71 -48.53 12.35
#